data_ed706b2bacaa83bba37b1f2e8f567680
#
_entry.id   ed706b2bacaa83bba37b1f2e8f567680
#
_cell.length_a   1.000
_cell.length_b   1.000
_cell.length_c   1.000
_cell.angle_alpha   90.00
_cell.angle_beta   90.00
_cell.angle_gamma   90.00
#
_symmetry.space_group_name_H-M   'P 1'
#
loop_
_entity.id
_entity.type
_entity.pdbx_description
1 polymer ?
#
loop_
_entity_poly.entity_id
_entity_poly.type
_entity_poly.pdbx_seq_one_letter_code
_entity_poly.pdbx_strand_id
1 'polypeptide(L)'
;MEEVAAQVLDSNQWIYDVTGMLQHCVAILKLCHATIEKLSSVPLTAISPQLNDSILRATNRIMPRFDDLLRAMAANQACSSVIFGDAVDIRILEARASSLVSVCWALASPFTIVSCKNVEAIDGALREMENHVEALRLVVEQAEQRFAEQQNNEFIQRHSPLRTIIEETSLVEHPPLPPPPLPQSVSVNDEAPADPGNN
;
A
#
# COMPACT_ATOMS: atom_id res chain seq x y z
N MET A 1 -20.30 -20.07 -3.50
CA MET A 1 -19.01 -19.38 -3.75
C MET A 1 -19.16 -18.25 -4.74
N GLU A 2 -19.89 -18.44 -5.83
CA GLU A 2 -20.20 -17.37 -6.80
C GLU A 2 -20.92 -16.16 -6.20
N GLU A 3 -21.88 -16.40 -5.32
CA GLU A 3 -22.69 -15.35 -4.68
C GLU A 3 -21.84 -14.44 -3.76
N VAL A 4 -20.86 -15.00 -3.06
CA VAL A 4 -19.96 -14.23 -2.19
C VAL A 4 -18.96 -13.40 -3.01
N ALA A 5 -18.44 -13.94 -4.11
CA ALA A 5 -17.55 -13.21 -5.00
C ALA A 5 -18.30 -12.05 -5.69
N ALA A 6 -19.52 -12.28 -6.18
CA ALA A 6 -20.37 -11.23 -6.77
C ALA A 6 -20.70 -10.13 -5.75
N GLN A 7 -21.02 -10.50 -4.51
CA GLN A 7 -21.35 -9.55 -3.44
C GLN A 7 -20.15 -8.70 -3.02
N VAL A 8 -18.93 -9.27 -2.99
CA VAL A 8 -17.70 -8.52 -2.71
C VAL A 8 -17.37 -7.57 -3.87
N LEU A 9 -17.59 -7.98 -5.11
CA LEU A 9 -17.30 -7.17 -6.30
C LEU A 9 -18.30 -6.02 -6.49
N ASP A 10 -19.54 -6.16 -6.02
CA ASP A 10 -20.57 -5.11 -6.11
C ASP A 10 -20.60 -4.18 -4.89
N SER A 11 -19.92 -4.54 -3.82
CA SER A 11 -19.86 -3.69 -2.63
C SER A 11 -19.11 -2.39 -2.94
N ASN A 12 -19.72 -1.25 -2.58
CA ASN A 12 -19.08 0.08 -2.63
C ASN A 12 -17.92 0.23 -1.63
N GLN A 13 -17.39 -0.87 -1.12
CA GLN A 13 -16.34 -0.92 -0.11
C GLN A 13 -15.00 -0.35 -0.63
N TRP A 14 -14.84 -0.29 -1.96
CA TRP A 14 -13.62 0.17 -2.63
C TRP A 14 -13.62 1.67 -2.98
N ILE A 15 -14.59 2.44 -2.49
CA ILE A 15 -14.77 3.87 -2.84
C ILE A 15 -13.62 4.76 -2.30
N TYR A 16 -12.92 4.32 -1.26
CA TYR A 16 -11.84 5.09 -0.63
C TYR A 16 -10.44 4.80 -1.17
N ASP A 17 -10.35 4.18 -2.34
CA ASP A 17 -9.08 3.95 -3.00
C ASP A 17 -8.54 5.23 -3.65
N VAL A 18 -7.71 5.97 -2.90
CA VAL A 18 -7.10 7.23 -3.34
C VAL A 18 -6.16 7.06 -4.55
N THR A 19 -5.65 5.84 -4.76
CA THR A 19 -4.68 5.55 -5.83
C THR A 19 -5.30 4.91 -7.06
N GLY A 20 -6.55 4.49 -6.97
CA GLY A 20 -7.23 3.72 -8.03
C GLY A 20 -6.76 2.27 -8.15
N MET A 21 -5.83 1.81 -7.33
CA MET A 21 -5.27 0.45 -7.40
C MET A 21 -6.30 -0.64 -7.18
N LEU A 22 -7.11 -0.50 -6.13
CA LEU A 22 -8.15 -1.47 -5.81
C LEU A 22 -9.20 -1.55 -6.91
N GLN A 23 -9.50 -0.43 -7.57
CA GLN A 23 -10.40 -0.41 -8.72
C GLN A 23 -9.86 -1.24 -9.89
N HIS A 24 -8.57 -1.16 -10.19
CA HIS A 24 -7.94 -2.01 -11.20
C HIS A 24 -7.99 -3.49 -10.80
N CYS A 25 -7.74 -3.83 -9.55
CA CYS A 25 -7.88 -5.20 -9.04
C CYS A 25 -9.32 -5.71 -9.17
N VAL A 26 -10.32 -4.92 -8.80
CA VAL A 26 -11.75 -5.25 -8.96
C VAL A 26 -12.10 -5.47 -10.43
N ALA A 27 -11.62 -4.62 -11.34
CA ALA A 27 -11.84 -4.78 -12.77
C ALA A 27 -11.25 -6.11 -13.28
N ILE A 28 -10.03 -6.47 -12.88
CA ILE A 28 -9.40 -7.75 -13.22
C ILE A 28 -10.25 -8.94 -12.72
N LEU A 29 -10.74 -8.88 -11.46
CA LEU A 29 -11.58 -9.94 -10.90
C LEU A 29 -12.91 -10.09 -11.67
N LYS A 30 -13.57 -8.97 -12.02
CA LYS A 30 -14.82 -8.97 -12.83
C LYS A 30 -14.59 -9.54 -14.23
N LEU A 31 -13.52 -9.13 -14.89
CA LEU A 31 -13.15 -9.65 -16.21
C LEU A 31 -12.77 -11.13 -16.17
N CYS A 32 -12.06 -11.56 -15.12
CA CYS A 32 -11.75 -12.97 -14.89
C CYS A 32 -13.04 -13.80 -14.75
N HIS A 33 -13.98 -13.36 -13.92
CA HIS A 33 -15.27 -14.03 -13.73
C HIS A 33 -16.04 -14.13 -15.05
N ALA A 34 -16.21 -13.01 -15.78
CA ALA A 34 -16.89 -12.98 -17.06
C ALA A 34 -16.22 -13.88 -18.13
N THR A 35 -14.90 -13.98 -18.10
CA THR A 35 -14.14 -14.87 -18.99
C THR A 35 -14.42 -16.33 -18.67
N ILE A 36 -14.42 -16.70 -17.37
CA ILE A 36 -14.75 -18.07 -16.93
C ILE A 36 -16.17 -18.45 -17.35
N GLU A 37 -17.16 -17.57 -17.16
CA GLU A 37 -18.56 -17.81 -17.59
C GLU A 37 -18.64 -18.06 -19.10
N LYS A 38 -17.99 -17.25 -19.91
CA LYS A 38 -17.95 -17.42 -21.38
C LYS A 38 -17.30 -18.75 -21.77
N LEU A 39 -16.18 -19.10 -21.14
CA LEU A 39 -15.49 -20.37 -21.40
C LEU A 39 -16.31 -21.58 -20.97
N SER A 40 -17.03 -21.47 -19.86
CA SER A 40 -17.93 -22.53 -19.37
C SER A 40 -19.11 -22.81 -20.31
N SER A 41 -19.51 -21.83 -21.12
CA SER A 41 -20.58 -21.99 -22.10
C SER A 41 -20.12 -22.68 -23.40
N VAL A 42 -18.82 -22.90 -23.60
CA VAL A 42 -18.30 -23.53 -24.81
C VAL A 42 -18.45 -25.07 -24.70
N PRO A 43 -19.17 -25.72 -25.63
CA PRO A 43 -19.33 -27.15 -25.61
C PRO A 43 -17.98 -27.85 -25.91
N LEU A 44 -17.48 -28.60 -24.97
CA LEU A 44 -16.24 -29.38 -25.08
C LEU A 44 -16.53 -30.76 -25.68
N THR A 45 -17.03 -30.78 -26.90
CA THR A 45 -17.27 -32.04 -27.64
C THR A 45 -16.02 -32.45 -28.42
N ALA A 46 -15.57 -33.69 -28.23
CA ALA A 46 -14.46 -34.33 -29.00
C ALA A 46 -13.09 -33.63 -28.85
N ILE A 47 -12.74 -33.16 -27.63
CA ILE A 47 -11.39 -32.68 -27.33
C ILE A 47 -10.42 -33.82 -27.04
N SER A 48 -9.13 -33.64 -27.35
CA SER A 48 -8.09 -34.60 -27.00
C SER A 48 -7.89 -34.67 -25.48
N PRO A 49 -7.50 -35.85 -24.95
CA PRO A 49 -7.22 -36.01 -23.52
C PRO A 49 -6.18 -35.01 -22.98
N GLN A 50 -5.17 -34.65 -23.79
CA GLN A 50 -4.12 -33.70 -23.42
C GLN A 50 -4.70 -32.28 -23.28
N LEU A 51 -5.62 -31.89 -24.15
CA LEU A 51 -6.27 -30.61 -24.12
C LEU A 51 -7.21 -30.48 -22.90
N ASN A 52 -7.99 -31.53 -22.65
CA ASN A 52 -8.83 -31.62 -21.46
C ASN A 52 -8.03 -31.51 -20.16
N ASP A 53 -6.89 -32.20 -20.07
CA ASP A 53 -6.01 -32.12 -18.90
C ASP A 53 -5.41 -30.73 -18.72
N SER A 54 -5.09 -30.04 -19.80
CA SER A 54 -4.61 -28.64 -19.76
C SER A 54 -5.70 -27.69 -19.25
N ILE A 55 -6.94 -27.85 -19.70
CA ILE A 55 -8.10 -27.08 -19.24
C ILE A 55 -8.32 -27.31 -17.74
N LEU A 56 -8.37 -28.57 -17.30
CA LEU A 56 -8.56 -28.91 -15.89
C LEU A 56 -7.46 -28.34 -15.00
N ARG A 57 -6.20 -28.43 -15.41
CA ARG A 57 -5.06 -27.83 -14.66
C ARG A 57 -5.18 -26.33 -14.56
N ALA A 58 -5.54 -25.63 -15.62
CA ALA A 58 -5.73 -24.19 -15.62
C ALA A 58 -6.91 -23.79 -14.73
N THR A 59 -8.06 -24.46 -14.86
CA THR A 59 -9.24 -24.22 -14.02
C THR A 59 -8.94 -24.36 -12.54
N ASN A 60 -8.22 -25.42 -12.14
CA ASN A 60 -7.86 -25.64 -10.74
C ASN A 60 -6.93 -24.56 -10.16
N ARG A 61 -6.24 -23.80 -11.01
CA ARG A 61 -5.33 -22.72 -10.58
C ARG A 61 -6.02 -21.38 -10.44
N ILE A 62 -7.17 -21.16 -11.08
CA ILE A 62 -7.84 -19.85 -11.08
C ILE A 62 -8.35 -19.50 -9.69
N MET A 63 -9.13 -20.37 -9.05
CA MET A 63 -9.74 -20.08 -7.76
C MET A 63 -8.72 -19.69 -6.68
N PRO A 64 -7.60 -20.43 -6.51
CA PRO A 64 -6.57 -20.04 -5.57
C PRO A 64 -5.98 -18.65 -5.87
N ARG A 65 -5.78 -18.28 -7.14
CA ARG A 65 -5.24 -16.98 -7.52
C ARG A 65 -6.25 -15.84 -7.33
N PHE A 66 -7.50 -16.12 -7.60
CA PHE A 66 -8.60 -15.21 -7.34
C PHE A 66 -8.69 -14.89 -5.83
N ASP A 67 -8.69 -15.92 -4.98
CA ASP A 67 -8.70 -15.77 -3.52
C ASP A 67 -7.44 -15.07 -2.99
N ASP A 68 -6.27 -15.34 -3.57
CA ASP A 68 -5.02 -14.68 -3.21
C ASP A 68 -5.07 -13.18 -3.48
N LEU A 69 -5.65 -12.76 -4.62
CA LEU A 69 -5.82 -11.35 -4.94
C LEU A 69 -6.83 -10.68 -4.00
N LEU A 70 -7.98 -11.33 -3.73
CA LEU A 70 -8.97 -10.81 -2.77
C LEU A 70 -8.39 -10.61 -1.38
N ARG A 71 -7.59 -11.56 -0.88
CA ARG A 71 -6.93 -11.44 0.43
C ARG A 71 -5.91 -10.29 0.45
N ALA A 72 -5.14 -10.13 -0.62
CA ALA A 72 -4.20 -9.01 -0.72
C ALA A 72 -4.90 -7.66 -0.74
N MET A 73 -6.04 -7.54 -1.44
CA MET A 73 -6.87 -6.34 -1.44
C MET A 73 -7.42 -6.03 -0.04
N ALA A 74 -7.93 -7.04 0.68
CA ALA A 74 -8.45 -6.88 2.03
C ALA A 74 -7.35 -6.47 3.02
N ALA A 75 -6.15 -7.04 2.91
CA ALA A 75 -5.00 -6.67 3.72
C ALA A 75 -4.57 -5.21 3.49
N ASN A 76 -4.48 -4.80 2.23
CA ASN A 76 -4.15 -3.42 1.86
C ASN A 76 -5.17 -2.41 2.40
N GLN A 77 -6.46 -2.73 2.37
CA GLN A 77 -7.51 -1.88 2.91
C GLN A 77 -7.44 -1.74 4.44
N ALA A 78 -7.08 -2.81 5.15
CA ALA A 78 -6.93 -2.76 6.61
C ALA A 78 -5.74 -1.89 7.05
N CYS A 79 -4.67 -1.82 6.24
CA CYS A 79 -3.48 -1.02 6.51
C CYS A 79 -3.62 0.46 6.11
N SER A 80 -4.64 0.84 5.35
CA SER A 80 -4.87 2.23 4.87
C SER A 80 -5.11 3.26 5.98
N SER A 81 -5.28 2.84 7.24
CA SER A 81 -5.35 3.74 8.40
C SER A 81 -3.98 4.26 8.88
N VAL A 82 -2.89 3.71 8.40
CA VAL A 82 -1.52 4.15 8.69
C VAL A 82 -0.94 4.75 7.42
N ILE A 83 -0.78 6.00 7.41
CA ILE A 83 -0.42 7.09 6.49
C ILE A 83 0.42 6.78 5.22
N PHE A 84 0.86 5.61 4.94
CA PHE A 84 1.51 5.19 3.68
C PHE A 84 1.45 3.66 3.59
N GLY A 85 0.61 3.14 2.68
CA GLY A 85 0.72 1.74 2.29
C GLY A 85 2.16 1.45 1.88
N ASP A 86 2.79 0.49 2.53
CA ASP A 86 4.17 0.10 2.23
C ASP A 86 4.27 -0.20 0.73
N ALA A 87 5.30 0.30 0.05
CA ALA A 87 5.56 0.01 -1.37
C ALA A 87 5.58 -1.52 -1.63
N VAL A 88 5.86 -2.31 -0.59
CA VAL A 88 5.81 -3.77 -0.59
C VAL A 88 4.38 -4.29 -0.79
N ASP A 89 3.36 -3.70 -0.12
CA ASP A 89 1.97 -4.14 -0.23
C ASP A 89 1.40 -3.88 -1.62
N ILE A 90 1.78 -2.77 -2.24
CA ILE A 90 1.41 -2.41 -3.62
C ILE A 90 2.00 -3.40 -4.62
N ARG A 91 3.26 -3.77 -4.46
CA ARG A 91 3.92 -4.79 -5.28
C ARG A 91 3.26 -6.17 -5.14
N ILE A 92 2.80 -6.51 -3.95
CA ILE A 92 2.08 -7.77 -3.71
C ILE A 92 0.78 -7.78 -4.50
N LEU A 93 0.03 -6.67 -4.51
CA LEU A 93 -1.20 -6.56 -5.30
C LEU A 93 -0.94 -6.72 -6.80
N GLU A 94 0.04 -6.02 -7.36
CA GLU A 94 0.44 -6.15 -8.77
C GLU A 94 0.84 -7.59 -9.11
N ALA A 95 1.69 -8.21 -8.30
CA ALA A 95 2.15 -9.58 -8.52
C ALA A 95 0.99 -10.60 -8.47
N ARG A 96 0.02 -10.44 -7.56
CA ARG A 96 -1.16 -11.31 -7.47
C ARG A 96 -2.09 -11.10 -8.67
N ALA A 97 -2.34 -9.86 -9.07
CA ALA A 97 -3.13 -9.52 -10.25
C ALA A 97 -2.50 -10.11 -11.53
N SER A 98 -1.20 -9.89 -11.74
CA SER A 98 -0.43 -10.43 -12.86
C SER A 98 -0.47 -11.97 -12.91
N SER A 99 -0.35 -12.63 -11.74
CA SER A 99 -0.46 -14.08 -11.62
C SER A 99 -1.85 -14.60 -12.00
N LEU A 100 -2.93 -13.91 -11.61
CA LEU A 100 -4.30 -14.27 -11.99
C LEU A 100 -4.51 -14.13 -13.50
N VAL A 101 -4.09 -13.01 -14.11
CA VAL A 101 -4.19 -12.78 -15.55
C VAL A 101 -3.43 -13.84 -16.34
N SER A 102 -2.23 -14.22 -15.90
CA SER A 102 -1.45 -15.29 -16.52
C SER A 102 -2.18 -16.64 -16.52
N VAL A 103 -2.90 -16.97 -15.46
CA VAL A 103 -3.70 -18.21 -15.38
C VAL A 103 -4.95 -18.10 -16.26
N CYS A 104 -5.57 -16.91 -16.39
CA CYS A 104 -6.68 -16.70 -17.32
C CYS A 104 -6.24 -16.92 -18.77
N TRP A 105 -5.06 -16.44 -19.17
CA TRP A 105 -4.46 -16.74 -20.47
C TRP A 105 -4.22 -18.22 -20.69
N ALA A 106 -3.68 -18.90 -19.68
CA ALA A 106 -3.44 -20.34 -19.74
C ALA A 106 -4.74 -21.15 -19.88
N LEU A 107 -5.85 -20.68 -19.26
CA LEU A 107 -7.16 -21.29 -19.43
C LEU A 107 -7.74 -21.01 -20.81
N ALA A 108 -7.65 -19.78 -21.31
CA ALA A 108 -8.25 -19.37 -22.59
C ALA A 108 -7.53 -20.00 -23.80
N SER A 109 -6.21 -20.19 -23.72
CA SER A 109 -5.38 -20.70 -24.82
C SER A 109 -5.90 -22.01 -25.45
N PRO A 110 -6.29 -23.07 -24.72
CA PRO A 110 -6.87 -24.26 -25.30
C PRO A 110 -8.17 -24.01 -26.09
N PHE A 111 -8.98 -23.03 -25.63
CA PHE A 111 -10.26 -22.74 -26.27
C PHE A 111 -10.12 -22.01 -27.60
N THR A 112 -9.02 -21.30 -27.83
CA THR A 112 -8.72 -20.71 -29.15
C THR A 112 -8.57 -21.77 -30.24
N ILE A 113 -8.20 -22.99 -29.87
CA ILE A 113 -8.05 -24.12 -30.77
C ILE A 113 -9.40 -24.78 -31.04
N VAL A 114 -10.29 -24.84 -30.02
CA VAL A 114 -11.56 -25.58 -30.06
C VAL A 114 -12.68 -24.77 -30.70
N SER A 115 -12.73 -23.45 -30.47
CA SER A 115 -13.87 -22.62 -30.89
C SER A 115 -13.44 -21.24 -31.35
N CYS A 116 -13.59 -20.96 -32.66
CA CYS A 116 -13.27 -19.66 -33.21
C CYS A 116 -14.33 -18.58 -32.90
N LYS A 117 -15.55 -18.95 -32.49
CA LYS A 117 -16.66 -18.00 -32.41
C LYS A 117 -16.60 -17.03 -31.20
N ASN A 118 -15.94 -17.40 -30.12
CA ASN A 118 -15.87 -16.62 -28.90
C ASN A 118 -14.47 -16.03 -28.63
N VAL A 119 -13.52 -16.31 -29.52
CA VAL A 119 -12.10 -15.96 -29.34
C VAL A 119 -11.92 -14.44 -29.22
N GLU A 120 -12.56 -13.64 -30.09
CA GLU A 120 -12.42 -12.18 -30.05
C GLU A 120 -12.88 -11.55 -28.73
N ALA A 121 -14.02 -12.01 -28.21
CA ALA A 121 -14.57 -11.48 -26.96
C ALA A 121 -13.75 -11.90 -25.74
N ILE A 122 -13.13 -13.08 -25.77
CA ILE A 122 -12.24 -13.58 -24.73
C ILE A 122 -10.88 -12.86 -24.81
N ASP A 123 -10.32 -12.72 -25.99
CA ASP A 123 -9.07 -12.00 -26.24
C ASP A 123 -9.17 -10.53 -25.83
N GLY A 124 -10.31 -9.88 -26.13
CA GLY A 124 -10.59 -8.52 -25.68
C GLY A 124 -10.59 -8.38 -24.15
N ALA A 125 -11.25 -9.30 -23.44
CA ALA A 125 -11.27 -9.28 -21.99
C ALA A 125 -9.87 -9.55 -21.37
N LEU A 126 -9.10 -10.45 -21.97
CA LEU A 126 -7.74 -10.73 -21.52
C LEU A 126 -6.80 -9.54 -21.71
N ARG A 127 -6.87 -8.85 -22.84
CA ARG A 127 -6.11 -7.61 -23.10
C ARG A 127 -6.51 -6.49 -22.14
N GLU A 128 -7.80 -6.38 -21.82
CA GLU A 128 -8.28 -5.40 -20.87
C GLU A 128 -7.73 -5.70 -19.46
N MET A 129 -7.68 -6.97 -19.06
CA MET A 129 -6.99 -7.36 -17.80
C MET A 129 -5.50 -6.99 -17.81
N GLU A 130 -4.80 -7.18 -18.94
CA GLU A 130 -3.39 -6.78 -19.08
C GLU A 130 -3.21 -5.25 -18.95
N ASN A 131 -4.11 -4.47 -19.54
CA ASN A 131 -4.09 -3.01 -19.40
C ASN A 131 -4.25 -2.59 -17.93
N HIS A 132 -5.10 -3.28 -17.16
CA HIS A 132 -5.24 -3.03 -15.74
C HIS A 132 -3.98 -3.42 -14.94
N VAL A 133 -3.32 -4.52 -15.29
CA VAL A 133 -2.02 -4.90 -14.69
C VAL A 133 -0.96 -3.85 -14.98
N GLU A 134 -0.91 -3.34 -16.22
CA GLU A 134 0.04 -2.29 -16.58
C GLU A 134 -0.22 -0.99 -15.81
N ALA A 135 -1.48 -0.62 -15.62
CA ALA A 135 -1.83 0.52 -14.77
C ALA A 135 -1.36 0.31 -13.32
N LEU A 136 -1.49 -0.90 -12.77
CA LEU A 136 -0.96 -1.23 -11.43
C LEU A 136 0.57 -1.10 -11.38
N ARG A 137 1.30 -1.52 -12.40
CA ARG A 137 2.77 -1.35 -12.50
C ARG A 137 3.18 0.11 -12.43
N LEU A 138 2.49 0.97 -13.18
CA LEU A 138 2.76 2.41 -13.16
C LEU A 138 2.56 3.01 -11.76
N VAL A 139 1.54 2.56 -11.02
CA VAL A 139 1.31 3.00 -9.64
C VAL A 139 2.44 2.52 -8.71
N VAL A 140 2.90 1.28 -8.88
CA VAL A 140 4.06 0.73 -8.14
C VAL A 140 5.30 1.59 -8.39
N GLU A 141 5.64 1.85 -9.65
CA GLU A 141 6.80 2.65 -10.03
C GLU A 141 6.75 4.07 -9.43
N GLN A 142 5.57 4.70 -9.48
CA GLN A 142 5.37 6.02 -8.87
C GLN A 142 5.53 6.00 -7.35
N ALA A 143 5.03 4.96 -6.68
CA ALA A 143 5.20 4.81 -5.24
C ALA A 143 6.67 4.64 -4.86
N GLU A 144 7.43 3.85 -5.62
CA GLU A 144 8.86 3.64 -5.40
C GLU A 144 9.68 4.90 -5.61
N GLN A 145 9.37 5.67 -6.66
CA GLN A 145 10.02 6.95 -6.90
C GLN A 145 9.82 7.92 -5.74
N ARG A 146 8.58 8.05 -5.25
CA ARG A 146 8.27 8.89 -4.08
C ARG A 146 9.03 8.44 -2.82
N PHE A 147 9.13 7.13 -2.60
CA PHE A 147 9.89 6.57 -1.48
C PHE A 147 11.38 6.91 -1.58
N ALA A 148 11.97 6.75 -2.76
CA ALA A 148 13.36 7.09 -3.00
C ALA A 148 13.64 8.59 -2.80
N GLU A 149 12.74 9.46 -3.26
CA GLU A 149 12.84 10.92 -3.06
C GLU A 149 12.74 11.30 -1.58
N GLN A 150 11.83 10.67 -0.82
CA GLN A 150 11.69 10.91 0.62
C GLN A 150 12.94 10.50 1.38
N GLN A 151 13.50 9.32 1.11
CA GLN A 151 14.75 8.88 1.73
C GLN A 151 15.91 9.82 1.42
N ASN A 152 16.02 10.29 0.18
CA ASN A 152 17.05 11.23 -0.21
C ASN A 152 16.89 12.59 0.50
N ASN A 153 15.67 13.09 0.62
CA ASN A 153 15.39 14.34 1.34
C ASN A 153 15.69 14.23 2.84
N GLU A 154 15.35 13.10 3.47
CA GLU A 154 15.71 12.85 4.87
C GLU A 154 17.23 12.76 5.07
N PHE A 155 17.94 12.12 4.14
CA PHE A 155 19.39 12.05 4.17
C PHE A 155 20.03 13.44 4.06
N ILE A 156 19.56 14.27 3.13
CA ILE A 156 20.02 15.65 2.94
C ILE A 156 19.75 16.48 4.20
N GLN A 157 18.55 16.37 4.80
CA GLN A 157 18.21 17.09 6.03
C GLN A 157 19.09 16.69 7.22
N ARG A 158 19.40 15.40 7.36
CA ARG A 158 20.28 14.91 8.46
C ARG A 158 21.73 15.29 8.27
N HIS A 159 22.20 15.48 7.05
CA HIS A 159 23.60 15.78 6.71
C HIS A 159 23.78 17.21 6.18
N SER A 160 22.78 18.09 6.33
CA SER A 160 22.90 19.47 5.91
C SER A 160 23.90 20.21 6.80
N PRO A 161 24.94 20.85 6.23
CA PRO A 161 25.95 21.58 7.00
C PRO A 161 25.36 22.75 7.80
N LEU A 162 24.19 23.27 7.41
CA LEU A 162 23.46 24.32 8.15
C LEU A 162 23.01 23.83 9.55
N ARG A 163 22.69 22.56 9.72
CA ARG A 163 22.27 22.04 11.03
C ARG A 163 23.47 21.91 11.98
N THR A 164 24.61 21.52 11.45
CA THR A 164 25.87 21.47 12.20
C THR A 164 26.27 22.85 12.70
N ILE A 165 26.09 23.91 11.90
CA ILE A 165 26.38 25.31 12.28
C ILE A 165 25.44 25.79 13.37
N ILE A 166 24.16 25.41 13.36
CA ILE A 166 23.20 25.79 14.40
C ILE A 166 23.48 25.08 15.72
N GLU A 167 23.89 23.81 15.67
CA GLU A 167 24.29 23.08 16.90
C GLU A 167 25.63 23.58 17.47
N GLU A 168 26.60 23.94 16.65
CA GLU A 168 27.87 24.56 17.10
C GLU A 168 27.66 25.98 17.65
N THR A 169 26.76 26.77 17.07
CA THR A 169 26.45 28.11 17.61
C THR A 169 25.63 28.05 18.90
N SER A 170 24.90 26.96 19.16
CA SER A 170 24.19 26.77 20.43
C SER A 170 25.11 26.37 21.59
N LEU A 171 26.35 25.99 21.31
CA LEU A 171 27.39 25.67 22.29
C LEU A 171 28.31 26.86 22.62
N VAL A 172 28.05 28.08 22.06
CA VAL A 172 28.72 29.29 22.50
C VAL A 172 28.20 29.64 23.91
N GLU A 173 29.03 29.27 24.88
CA GLU A 173 28.88 29.57 26.29
C GLU A 173 28.36 31.01 26.50
N HIS A 174 27.26 31.11 27.20
CA HIS A 174 26.90 32.37 27.82
C HIS A 174 28.07 32.83 28.68
N PRO A 175 28.58 34.09 28.56
CA PRO A 175 29.58 34.57 29.45
C PRO A 175 29.07 34.43 30.89
N PRO A 176 29.91 34.01 31.83
CA PRO A 176 29.51 33.78 33.22
C PRO A 176 28.89 35.06 33.76
N LEU A 177 27.72 34.97 34.33
CA LEU A 177 27.07 36.04 35.03
C LEU A 177 28.03 36.62 36.10
N PRO A 178 28.13 37.93 36.24
CA PRO A 178 28.95 38.56 37.28
C PRO A 178 28.48 38.02 38.66
N PRO A 179 29.43 37.78 39.59
CA PRO A 179 29.09 37.28 40.92
C PRO A 179 28.14 38.29 41.64
N PRO A 180 27.18 37.78 42.41
CA PRO A 180 26.30 38.64 43.18
C PRO A 180 27.10 39.53 44.13
N PRO A 181 26.70 40.81 44.34
CA PRO A 181 27.41 41.67 45.27
C PRO A 181 27.38 41.12 46.69
N LEU A 182 28.55 41.13 47.34
CA LEU A 182 28.72 40.69 48.73
C LEU A 182 27.76 41.49 49.63
N PRO A 183 27.13 40.85 50.63
CA PRO A 183 26.28 41.59 51.58
C PRO A 183 27.13 42.56 52.39
N GLN A 184 26.77 43.81 52.30
CA GLN A 184 27.37 44.86 53.14
C GLN A 184 27.02 44.58 54.60
N SER A 185 28.04 44.48 55.42
CA SER A 185 27.97 44.37 56.87
C SER A 185 27.28 45.61 57.45
N VAL A 186 26.07 45.43 57.90
CA VAL A 186 25.38 46.46 58.70
C VAL A 186 25.97 46.39 60.12
N SER A 187 26.60 47.49 60.52
CA SER A 187 27.11 47.67 61.89
C SER A 187 25.93 47.68 62.87
N VAL A 188 26.04 46.80 63.81
CA VAL A 188 25.20 46.78 65.00
C VAL A 188 25.47 48.02 65.86
N ASN A 189 24.48 48.84 66.04
CA ASN A 189 24.45 49.79 67.15
C ASN A 189 23.57 49.20 68.24
N ASP A 190 24.23 48.88 69.37
CA ASP A 190 23.67 48.62 70.65
C ASP A 190 22.79 49.82 71.11
N GLU A 191 21.60 49.55 71.51
CA GLU A 191 20.95 50.32 72.59
C GLU A 191 19.85 49.46 73.22
N ALA A 192 20.11 48.99 74.44
CA ALA A 192 19.18 48.46 75.40
C ALA A 192 18.80 49.61 76.37
N PRO A 193 17.95 49.41 77.36
CA PRO A 193 16.69 48.72 77.53
C PRO A 193 15.61 49.61 78.15
N ALA A 194 14.37 49.25 78.19
CA ALA A 194 13.45 49.61 79.28
C ALA A 194 12.20 48.74 79.29
N ASP A 195 12.11 47.86 80.24
CA ASP A 195 10.91 47.41 80.93
C ASP A 195 10.27 48.56 81.73
N PRO A 196 9.01 48.60 82.22
CA PRO A 196 8.12 47.49 82.56
C PRO A 196 6.61 47.78 82.35
N GLY A 197 5.82 46.77 82.62
CA GLY A 197 4.62 46.93 83.41
C GLY A 197 3.23 46.78 82.76
N ASN A 198 2.68 45.67 83.13
CA ASN A 198 1.38 45.57 83.82
C ASN A 198 0.10 46.17 83.14
N ASN A 199 -0.74 45.34 82.65
CA ASN A 199 -2.09 45.06 83.21
C ASN A 199 -2.83 44.06 82.36
#